data_e088cb82dd8a056c5a1442e5fa55627b
#
_entry.id   e088cb82dd8a056c5a1442e5fa55627b
#
_cell.length_a   1.000
_cell.length_b   1.000
_cell.length_c   1.000
_cell.angle_alpha   90.00
_cell.angle_beta   90.00
_cell.angle_gamma   90.00
#
_symmetry.space_group_name_H-M   'P 1'
#
loop_
_entity.id
_entity.type
_entity.pdbx_description
1 polymer ?
#
loop_
_entity_poly.entity_id
_entity_poly.type
_entity_poly.pdbx_seq_one_letter_code
_entity_poly.pdbx_strand_id
1 'polypeptide(L)'
;MSDTELYREAEQRLWRHVGASPTERTVELSNGASVRVQELGDGPPFVLLHGGSICGTSWCTLAAALEGVRCILVDRPGCGLSDPIPDGPLRNLPAVKRHADGFLVDLLDALELDSTAVGSTSYGGYFAFRGTATAPERVSRIVEYSWLIGAPSDSVPLASRLAALPGTKDLMVRMPMSRWAVKEALRQFGLGRAMDAGTFDDEMIDWAHALMRHTDTLRNDVLSSPDVITPIRGQNTELLLTDALLSKLEMPVLFLWGADDPNGGEAVARAFAPRLPDAELVVIPEAEHAPWLDDLDTCVERTRQFLLGEDADV
;
A
#
# COMPACT_ATOMS: atom_id res chain seq x y z
N MET A 1 -15.99 18.50 17.43
CA MET A 1 -14.72 17.95 16.92
C MET A 1 -14.68 18.16 15.42
N SER A 2 -13.54 18.55 14.87
CA SER A 2 -13.31 18.58 13.43
C SER A 2 -13.20 17.15 12.87
N ASP A 3 -13.33 17.00 11.55
CA ASP A 3 -13.13 15.69 10.91
C ASP A 3 -11.73 15.12 11.21
N THR A 4 -10.69 15.94 11.16
CA THR A 4 -9.32 15.54 11.52
C THR A 4 -9.22 15.03 12.97
N GLU A 5 -9.89 15.66 13.93
CA GLU A 5 -9.91 15.20 15.33
C GLU A 5 -10.62 13.85 15.47
N LEU A 6 -11.73 13.66 14.76
CA LEU A 6 -12.46 12.38 14.74
C LEU A 6 -11.62 11.24 14.16
N TYR A 7 -10.91 11.49 13.07
CA TYR A 7 -9.99 10.51 12.50
C TYR A 7 -8.84 10.19 13.46
N ARG A 8 -8.18 11.22 14.01
CA ARG A 8 -7.06 11.02 14.96
C ARG A 8 -7.47 10.23 16.21
N GLU A 9 -8.68 10.45 16.70
CA GLU A 9 -9.20 9.66 17.83
C GLU A 9 -9.33 8.17 17.46
N ALA A 10 -9.89 7.85 16.30
CA ALA A 10 -10.00 6.48 15.82
C ALA A 10 -8.62 5.84 15.60
N GLU A 11 -7.69 6.57 14.98
CA GLU A 11 -6.32 6.09 14.76
C GLU A 11 -5.58 5.84 16.07
N GLN A 12 -5.70 6.73 17.05
CA GLN A 12 -5.09 6.53 18.37
C GLN A 12 -5.70 5.34 19.14
N ARG A 13 -6.99 5.05 18.94
CA ARG A 13 -7.61 3.83 19.50
C ARG A 13 -6.99 2.59 18.87
N LEU A 14 -6.84 2.58 17.54
CA LEU A 14 -6.21 1.48 16.82
C LEU A 14 -4.77 1.25 17.29
N TRP A 15 -3.95 2.30 17.40
CA TRP A 15 -2.57 2.15 17.89
C TRP A 15 -2.51 1.59 19.33
N ARG A 16 -3.41 2.03 20.23
CA ARG A 16 -3.50 1.44 21.57
C ARG A 16 -3.95 -0.03 21.54
N HIS A 17 -4.86 -0.36 20.63
CA HIS A 17 -5.35 -1.73 20.44
C HIS A 17 -4.22 -2.67 19.97
N VAL A 18 -3.41 -2.22 19.03
CA VAL A 18 -2.21 -2.94 18.56
C VAL A 18 -1.08 -2.98 19.59
N GLY A 19 -1.16 -2.14 20.64
CA GLY A 19 -0.13 -2.07 21.69
C GLY A 19 1.13 -1.30 21.28
N ALA A 20 1.03 -0.40 20.30
CA ALA A 20 2.15 0.38 19.80
C ALA A 20 1.89 1.90 19.87
N SER A 21 2.95 2.70 19.77
CA SER A 21 2.89 4.16 19.86
C SER A 21 3.94 4.76 18.92
N PRO A 22 3.61 4.98 17.63
CA PRO A 22 4.56 5.56 16.70
C PRO A 22 4.82 7.03 17.03
N THR A 23 6.00 7.51 16.65
CA THR A 23 6.25 8.95 16.52
C THR A 23 5.71 9.43 15.18
N GLU A 24 5.27 10.68 15.14
CA GLU A 24 4.72 11.28 13.94
C GLU A 24 5.53 12.51 13.54
N ARG A 25 5.80 12.65 12.26
CA ARG A 25 6.34 13.89 11.68
C ARG A 25 5.80 14.12 10.28
N THR A 26 5.97 15.32 9.80
CA THR A 26 5.65 15.71 8.42
C THR A 26 6.93 16.03 7.68
N VAL A 27 7.06 15.57 6.45
CA VAL A 27 8.16 15.92 5.55
C VAL A 27 7.60 16.67 4.34
N GLU A 28 8.38 17.60 3.80
CA GLU A 28 7.97 18.43 2.66
C GLU A 28 8.61 17.90 1.39
N LEU A 29 7.77 17.55 0.41
CA LEU A 29 8.22 17.12 -0.91
C LEU A 29 8.67 18.32 -1.75
N SER A 30 9.47 18.08 -2.79
CA SER A 30 9.99 19.10 -3.69
C SER A 30 8.91 19.95 -4.38
N ASN A 31 7.70 19.38 -4.53
CA ASN A 31 6.55 20.06 -5.08
C ASN A 31 5.73 20.88 -4.05
N GLY A 32 6.19 20.94 -2.79
CA GLY A 32 5.56 21.67 -1.68
C GLY A 32 4.41 20.92 -0.99
N ALA A 33 4.15 19.65 -1.31
CA ALA A 33 3.20 18.86 -0.55
C ALA A 33 3.81 18.36 0.76
N SER A 34 3.08 18.50 1.86
CA SER A 34 3.48 17.93 3.15
C SER A 34 2.99 16.48 3.23
N VAL A 35 3.90 15.56 3.46
CA VAL A 35 3.62 14.13 3.63
C VAL A 35 3.81 13.74 5.08
N ARG A 36 2.77 13.16 5.66
CA ARG A 36 2.82 12.62 7.01
C ARG A 36 3.49 11.26 7.01
N VAL A 37 4.38 11.04 7.97
CA VAL A 37 4.98 9.74 8.27
C VAL A 37 4.81 9.40 9.74
N GLN A 38 4.60 8.12 10.01
CA GLN A 38 4.61 7.53 11.35
C GLN A 38 5.81 6.60 11.43
N GLU A 39 6.60 6.70 12.50
CA GLU A 39 7.81 5.90 12.67
C GLU A 39 7.70 5.03 13.92
N LEU A 40 8.06 3.76 13.77
CA LEU A 40 8.02 2.76 14.84
C LEU A 40 9.24 1.84 14.75
N GLY A 41 9.81 1.50 15.93
CA GLY A 41 10.99 0.65 16.03
C GLY A 41 12.30 1.39 15.83
N ASP A 42 13.40 0.65 15.99
CA ASP A 42 14.77 1.13 15.89
C ASP A 42 15.56 0.22 14.93
N GLY A 43 16.52 0.77 14.20
CA GLY A 43 17.36 0.02 13.27
C GLY A 43 17.39 0.61 11.86
N PRO A 44 17.75 -0.20 10.85
CA PRO A 44 17.75 0.24 9.45
C PRO A 44 16.35 0.71 9.02
N PRO A 45 16.27 1.79 8.25
CA PRO A 45 14.97 2.31 7.80
C PRO A 45 14.31 1.36 6.79
N PHE A 46 13.00 1.20 6.95
CA PHE A 46 12.12 0.45 6.07
C PHE A 46 10.89 1.29 5.76
N VAL A 47 10.84 1.85 4.55
CA VAL A 47 9.74 2.72 4.10
C VAL A 47 8.58 1.87 3.61
N LEU A 48 7.39 2.08 4.17
CA LEU A 48 6.18 1.30 3.88
C LEU A 48 5.17 2.12 3.10
N LEU A 49 4.88 1.71 1.85
CA LEU A 49 3.94 2.35 0.94
C LEU A 49 2.63 1.57 0.86
N HIS A 50 1.56 2.16 1.37
CA HIS A 50 0.23 1.55 1.45
C HIS A 50 -0.49 1.45 0.10
N GLY A 51 -1.50 0.58 0.03
CA GLY A 51 -2.38 0.37 -1.12
C GLY A 51 -3.37 1.51 -1.39
N GLY A 52 -4.32 1.27 -2.28
CA GLY A 52 -5.37 2.24 -2.63
C GLY A 52 -6.42 2.40 -1.53
N SER A 53 -6.96 3.62 -1.39
CA SER A 53 -8.05 3.99 -0.48
C SER A 53 -7.80 3.66 0.99
N ILE A 54 -6.54 3.63 1.40
CA ILE A 54 -6.06 3.38 2.76
C ILE A 54 -4.93 4.38 3.07
N CYS A 55 -4.29 4.30 4.23
CA CYS A 55 -3.14 5.14 4.60
C CYS A 55 -2.05 4.34 5.33
N GLY A 56 -0.95 4.99 5.69
CA GLY A 56 0.22 4.36 6.32
C GLY A 56 -0.12 3.53 7.55
N THR A 57 -1.10 3.95 8.34
CA THR A 57 -1.56 3.22 9.55
C THR A 57 -2.06 1.78 9.25
N SER A 58 -2.38 1.44 8.00
CA SER A 58 -2.73 0.05 7.61
C SER A 58 -1.63 -0.97 7.89
N TRP A 59 -0.41 -0.53 8.04
CA TRP A 59 0.76 -1.35 8.37
C TRP A 59 0.94 -1.57 9.87
N CYS A 60 0.02 -1.09 10.72
CA CYS A 60 0.22 -1.03 12.17
C CYS A 60 0.58 -2.37 12.83
N THR A 61 -0.07 -3.47 12.43
CA THR A 61 0.19 -4.81 12.97
C THR A 61 1.56 -5.32 12.55
N LEU A 62 1.91 -5.19 11.26
CA LEU A 62 3.22 -5.59 10.76
C LEU A 62 4.33 -4.77 11.41
N ALA A 63 4.18 -3.44 11.44
CA ALA A 63 5.19 -2.54 11.99
C ALA A 63 5.41 -2.75 13.50
N ALA A 64 4.34 -3.07 14.24
CA ALA A 64 4.44 -3.36 15.68
C ALA A 64 5.16 -4.68 15.98
N ALA A 65 5.14 -5.63 15.03
CA ALA A 65 5.78 -6.93 15.19
C ALA A 65 7.20 -7.01 14.60
N LEU A 66 7.59 -6.03 13.76
CA LEU A 66 8.92 -6.00 13.12
C LEU A 66 9.97 -5.40 14.07
N GLU A 67 10.63 -6.26 14.85
CA GLU A 67 11.73 -5.87 15.71
C GLU A 67 13.05 -5.71 14.93
N GLY A 68 13.91 -4.78 15.39
CA GLY A 68 15.22 -4.51 14.79
C GLY A 68 15.18 -3.73 13.49
N VAL A 69 14.02 -3.20 13.10
CA VAL A 69 13.79 -2.40 11.91
C VAL A 69 13.04 -1.13 12.29
N ARG A 70 13.46 0.02 11.73
CA ARG A 70 12.71 1.27 11.86
C ARG A 70 11.71 1.39 10.73
N CYS A 71 10.46 1.03 10.98
CA CYS A 71 9.35 1.16 10.04
C CYS A 71 8.95 2.63 9.87
N ILE A 72 8.89 3.11 8.63
CA ILE A 72 8.44 4.46 8.26
C ILE A 72 7.17 4.30 7.43
N LEU A 73 6.03 4.44 8.09
CA LEU A 73 4.70 4.29 7.50
C LEU A 73 4.30 5.62 6.87
N VAL A 74 4.12 5.63 5.57
CA VAL A 74 3.91 6.85 4.78
C VAL A 74 2.45 6.99 4.42
N ASP A 75 1.84 8.13 4.74
CA ASP A 75 0.58 8.53 4.13
C ASP A 75 0.89 9.13 2.75
N ARG A 76 0.54 8.44 1.65
CA ARG A 76 0.76 8.99 0.29
C ARG A 76 0.02 10.34 0.13
N PRO A 77 0.48 11.26 -0.74
CA PRO A 77 -0.20 12.53 -0.97
C PRO A 77 -1.70 12.37 -1.20
N GLY A 78 -2.51 13.11 -0.43
CA GLY A 78 -3.96 13.05 -0.42
C GLY A 78 -4.57 11.89 0.36
N CYS A 79 -3.78 11.08 1.05
CA CYS A 79 -4.23 9.99 1.90
C CYS A 79 -3.92 10.29 3.38
N GLY A 80 -4.69 9.72 4.28
CA GLY A 80 -4.51 9.93 5.72
C GLY A 80 -4.56 11.40 6.10
N LEU A 81 -3.47 11.88 6.66
CA LEU A 81 -3.30 13.29 7.05
C LEU A 81 -2.22 14.02 6.23
N SER A 82 -1.81 13.44 5.11
CA SER A 82 -0.95 14.12 4.14
C SER A 82 -1.72 15.14 3.30
N ASP A 83 -1.04 16.19 2.88
CA ASP A 83 -1.60 17.17 1.96
C ASP A 83 -2.01 16.54 0.63
N PRO A 84 -3.04 17.07 -0.03
CA PRO A 84 -3.40 16.64 -1.37
C PRO A 84 -2.26 16.93 -2.37
N ILE A 85 -2.32 16.24 -3.53
CA ILE A 85 -1.40 16.52 -4.63
C ILE A 85 -1.60 17.99 -5.07
N PRO A 86 -0.54 18.85 -5.07
CA PRO A 86 -0.67 20.30 -5.27
C PRO A 86 -1.40 20.70 -6.56
N ASP A 87 -1.16 19.96 -7.65
CA ASP A 87 -1.80 20.19 -8.95
C ASP A 87 -3.19 19.54 -9.06
N GLY A 88 -3.72 19.06 -7.95
CA GLY A 88 -5.01 18.36 -7.86
C GLY A 88 -4.93 16.89 -8.32
N PRO A 89 -6.09 16.24 -8.46
CA PRO A 89 -6.16 14.81 -8.76
C PRO A 89 -5.46 14.44 -10.08
N LEU A 90 -4.81 13.27 -10.09
CA LEU A 90 -4.14 12.70 -11.28
C LEU A 90 -5.20 12.20 -12.28
N ARG A 91 -5.59 13.04 -13.23
CA ARG A 91 -6.77 12.82 -14.10
C ARG A 91 -6.53 11.94 -15.32
N ASN A 92 -5.29 11.49 -15.56
CA ASN A 92 -4.95 10.64 -16.70
C ASN A 92 -3.74 9.76 -16.41
N LEU A 93 -3.60 8.67 -17.16
CA LEU A 93 -2.51 7.70 -16.98
C LEU A 93 -1.10 8.29 -17.09
N PRO A 94 -0.80 9.22 -18.03
CA PRO A 94 0.51 9.86 -18.06
C PRO A 94 0.82 10.63 -16.77
N ALA A 95 -0.15 11.28 -16.13
CA ALA A 95 0.05 11.96 -14.86
C ALA A 95 0.30 10.96 -13.72
N VAL A 96 -0.48 9.86 -13.66
CA VAL A 96 -0.26 8.77 -12.69
C VAL A 96 1.13 8.18 -12.83
N LYS A 97 1.56 7.88 -14.07
CA LYS A 97 2.89 7.31 -14.33
C LYS A 97 4.01 8.26 -13.89
N ARG A 98 3.94 9.55 -14.27
CA ARG A 98 4.96 10.53 -13.85
C ARG A 98 5.02 10.71 -12.33
N HIS A 99 3.85 10.74 -11.68
CA HIS A 99 3.79 10.84 -10.23
C HIS A 99 4.41 9.60 -9.57
N ALA A 100 4.08 8.40 -10.05
CA ALA A 100 4.66 7.16 -9.56
C ALA A 100 6.18 7.05 -9.83
N ASP A 101 6.67 7.59 -10.95
CA ASP A 101 8.10 7.62 -11.29
C ASP A 101 8.90 8.52 -10.33
N GLY A 102 8.31 9.64 -9.88
CA GLY A 102 9.04 10.64 -9.08
C GLY A 102 8.81 10.55 -7.56
N PHE A 103 7.64 10.08 -7.12
CA PHE A 103 7.21 10.18 -5.72
C PHE A 103 8.18 9.52 -4.73
N LEU A 104 8.65 8.29 -5.02
CA LEU A 104 9.53 7.57 -4.08
C LEU A 104 10.86 8.31 -3.90
N VAL A 105 11.46 8.79 -4.98
CA VAL A 105 12.74 9.51 -4.92
C VAL A 105 12.60 10.82 -4.14
N ASP A 106 11.56 11.58 -4.43
CA ASP A 106 11.24 12.83 -3.75
C ASP A 106 10.96 12.61 -2.24
N LEU A 107 10.26 11.53 -1.91
CA LEU A 107 10.04 11.11 -0.53
C LEU A 107 11.36 10.75 0.19
N LEU A 108 12.24 9.98 -0.45
CA LEU A 108 13.52 9.60 0.15
C LEU A 108 14.43 10.83 0.38
N ASP A 109 14.39 11.79 -0.53
CA ASP A 109 15.10 13.07 -0.34
C ASP A 109 14.52 13.84 0.87
N ALA A 110 13.19 13.94 0.97
CA ALA A 110 12.52 14.60 2.09
C ALA A 110 12.72 13.89 3.44
N LEU A 111 12.95 12.57 3.41
CA LEU A 111 13.29 11.78 4.59
C LEU A 111 14.79 11.82 4.94
N GLU A 112 15.62 12.44 4.10
CA GLU A 112 17.09 12.46 4.22
C GLU A 112 17.70 11.05 4.22
N LEU A 113 17.16 10.16 3.38
CA LEU A 113 17.63 8.79 3.22
C LEU A 113 18.33 8.63 1.88
N ASP A 114 19.64 8.39 1.90
CA ASP A 114 20.43 8.13 0.67
C ASP A 114 19.96 6.83 -0.02
N SER A 115 19.77 5.76 0.75
CA SER A 115 19.25 4.48 0.30
C SER A 115 18.52 3.77 1.43
N THR A 116 17.46 3.01 1.09
CA THR A 116 16.66 2.29 2.09
C THR A 116 16.01 1.05 1.50
N ALA A 117 15.52 0.16 2.38
CA ALA A 117 14.58 -0.87 2.00
C ALA A 117 13.16 -0.28 1.88
N VAL A 118 12.37 -0.81 0.94
CA VAL A 118 10.99 -0.39 0.68
C VAL A 118 10.05 -1.58 0.79
N GLY A 119 9.00 -1.45 1.60
CA GLY A 119 7.86 -2.36 1.64
C GLY A 119 6.65 -1.74 0.96
N SER A 120 5.88 -2.55 0.26
CA SER A 120 4.72 -2.03 -0.46
C SER A 120 3.65 -3.09 -0.68
N THR A 121 2.45 -2.63 -1.03
CA THR A 121 1.34 -3.49 -1.45
C THR A 121 0.46 -2.77 -2.47
N SER A 122 -0.13 -3.51 -3.40
CA SER A 122 -1.19 -3.01 -4.27
C SER A 122 -0.80 -1.75 -5.05
N TYR A 123 -1.49 -0.62 -4.82
CA TYR A 123 -1.16 0.66 -5.45
C TYR A 123 0.18 1.21 -4.94
N GLY A 124 0.54 0.95 -3.68
CA GLY A 124 1.88 1.27 -3.14
C GLY A 124 2.99 0.57 -3.91
N GLY A 125 2.78 -0.70 -4.31
CA GLY A 125 3.71 -1.44 -5.16
C GLY A 125 3.97 -0.76 -6.50
N TYR A 126 2.94 -0.19 -7.13
CA TYR A 126 3.11 0.57 -8.36
C TYR A 126 4.06 1.75 -8.21
N PHE A 127 3.97 2.47 -7.08
CA PHE A 127 4.88 3.57 -6.76
C PHE A 127 6.29 3.07 -6.43
N ALA A 128 6.38 2.01 -5.63
CA ALA A 128 7.66 1.42 -5.25
C ALA A 128 8.46 0.96 -6.48
N PHE A 129 7.86 0.15 -7.35
CA PHE A 129 8.54 -0.42 -8.51
C PHE A 129 8.90 0.64 -9.56
N ARG A 130 8.01 1.59 -9.84
CA ARG A 130 8.29 2.66 -10.81
C ARG A 130 9.31 3.65 -10.27
N GLY A 131 9.18 4.08 -9.03
CA GLY A 131 10.14 4.98 -8.39
C GLY A 131 11.52 4.36 -8.31
N THR A 132 11.61 3.08 -7.92
CA THR A 132 12.88 2.35 -7.91
C THR A 132 13.49 2.23 -9.30
N ALA A 133 12.70 1.96 -10.35
CA ALA A 133 13.22 1.90 -11.71
C ALA A 133 13.74 3.26 -12.25
N THR A 134 13.38 4.37 -11.58
CA THR A 134 13.88 5.73 -11.89
C THR A 134 15.24 5.99 -11.25
N ALA A 135 15.46 5.50 -10.03
CA ALA A 135 16.71 5.66 -9.27
C ALA A 135 17.02 4.36 -8.47
N PRO A 136 17.49 3.31 -9.16
CA PRO A 136 17.67 1.99 -8.55
C PRO A 136 18.64 2.00 -7.35
N GLU A 137 19.63 2.87 -7.37
CA GLU A 137 20.63 3.03 -6.31
C GLU A 137 20.05 3.55 -4.98
N ARG A 138 18.84 4.12 -5.00
CA ARG A 138 18.15 4.67 -3.82
C ARG A 138 17.40 3.58 -3.03
N VAL A 139 17.26 2.38 -3.57
CA VAL A 139 16.53 1.28 -2.95
C VAL A 139 17.43 0.07 -2.83
N SER A 140 17.70 -0.36 -1.60
CA SER A 140 18.58 -1.50 -1.33
C SER A 140 17.88 -2.84 -1.47
N ARG A 141 16.59 -2.91 -1.14
CA ARG A 141 15.73 -4.12 -1.17
C ARG A 141 14.28 -3.71 -1.32
N ILE A 142 13.45 -4.58 -1.91
CA ILE A 142 11.99 -4.40 -1.96
C ILE A 142 11.31 -5.61 -1.31
N VAL A 143 10.33 -5.37 -0.45
CA VAL A 143 9.38 -6.39 0.01
C VAL A 143 8.00 -6.02 -0.51
N GLU A 144 7.44 -6.83 -1.41
CA GLU A 144 6.08 -6.64 -1.91
C GLU A 144 5.13 -7.63 -1.26
N TYR A 145 4.09 -7.10 -0.65
CA TYR A 145 3.06 -7.88 0.04
C TYR A 145 1.85 -8.03 -0.88
N SER A 146 1.72 -9.22 -1.44
CA SER A 146 0.66 -9.67 -2.34
C SER A 146 0.65 -8.99 -3.72
N TRP A 147 -0.50 -8.93 -4.37
CA TRP A 147 -0.65 -8.38 -5.71
C TRP A 147 -0.43 -6.87 -5.75
N LEU A 148 0.25 -6.38 -6.79
CA LEU A 148 0.48 -4.95 -7.03
C LEU A 148 -0.16 -4.49 -8.35
N ILE A 149 -0.57 -3.23 -8.41
CA ILE A 149 -0.95 -2.62 -9.68
C ILE A 149 0.26 -2.64 -10.62
N GLY A 150 0.06 -3.18 -11.79
CA GLY A 150 1.13 -3.39 -12.77
C GLY A 150 1.54 -4.84 -12.96
N ALA A 151 1.20 -5.74 -12.01
CA ALA A 151 1.12 -7.17 -12.28
C ALA A 151 -0.16 -7.49 -13.05
N PRO A 152 -0.18 -8.52 -13.92
CA PRO A 152 -1.42 -8.98 -14.55
C PRO A 152 -2.47 -9.36 -13.49
N SER A 153 -3.75 -9.22 -13.84
CA SER A 153 -4.85 -9.68 -13.02
C SER A 153 -5.82 -10.49 -13.87
N ASP A 154 -6.12 -11.69 -13.41
CA ASP A 154 -7.05 -12.58 -14.11
C ASP A 154 -8.51 -12.30 -13.73
N SER A 155 -8.73 -11.62 -12.60
CA SER A 155 -10.08 -11.35 -12.09
C SER A 155 -10.19 -9.91 -11.57
N VAL A 156 -11.04 -9.13 -12.19
CA VAL A 156 -11.46 -7.83 -11.64
C VAL A 156 -12.93 -7.97 -11.23
N PRO A 157 -13.26 -7.79 -9.95
CA PRO A 157 -14.63 -7.91 -9.46
C PRO A 157 -15.61 -7.06 -10.27
N LEU A 158 -16.80 -7.61 -10.54
CA LEU A 158 -17.84 -6.90 -11.30
C LEU A 158 -18.20 -5.56 -10.65
N ALA A 159 -18.23 -5.50 -9.33
CA ALA A 159 -18.49 -4.26 -8.60
C ALA A 159 -17.45 -3.17 -8.92
N SER A 160 -16.16 -3.52 -8.98
CA SER A 160 -15.08 -2.59 -9.36
C SER A 160 -15.21 -2.12 -10.81
N ARG A 161 -15.63 -3.01 -11.72
CA ARG A 161 -15.91 -2.67 -13.13
C ARG A 161 -17.12 -1.74 -13.26
N LEU A 162 -18.18 -1.95 -12.46
CA LEU A 162 -19.34 -1.06 -12.42
C LEU A 162 -18.99 0.32 -11.81
N ALA A 163 -18.15 0.33 -10.78
CA ALA A 163 -17.61 1.56 -10.19
C ALA A 163 -16.75 2.38 -11.16
N ALA A 164 -16.18 1.75 -12.18
CA ALA A 164 -15.39 2.41 -13.23
C ALA A 164 -16.26 3.06 -14.33
N LEU A 165 -17.60 2.93 -14.30
CA LEU A 165 -18.47 3.59 -15.28
C LEU A 165 -18.39 5.12 -15.17
N PRO A 166 -18.53 5.85 -16.28
CA PRO A 166 -18.54 7.32 -16.24
C PRO A 166 -19.59 7.88 -15.27
N GLY A 167 -19.16 8.80 -14.40
CA GLY A 167 -20.01 9.47 -13.42
C GLY A 167 -20.24 8.71 -12.11
N THR A 168 -19.95 7.41 -12.04
CA THR A 168 -20.07 6.66 -10.76
C THR A 168 -19.04 7.12 -9.73
N LYS A 169 -17.80 7.44 -10.14
CA LYS A 169 -16.75 7.96 -9.27
C LYS A 169 -17.18 9.24 -8.55
N ASP A 170 -17.76 10.21 -9.29
CA ASP A 170 -18.24 11.46 -8.70
C ASP A 170 -19.40 11.24 -7.72
N LEU A 171 -20.23 10.23 -7.95
CA LEU A 171 -21.30 9.86 -7.03
C LEU A 171 -20.72 9.19 -5.77
N MET A 172 -19.80 8.26 -5.94
CA MET A 172 -19.17 7.53 -4.82
C MET A 172 -18.50 8.49 -3.83
N VAL A 173 -17.72 9.46 -4.31
CA VAL A 173 -16.98 10.40 -3.45
C VAL A 173 -17.90 11.42 -2.74
N ARG A 174 -19.17 11.55 -3.16
CA ARG A 174 -20.17 12.44 -2.53
C ARG A 174 -21.04 11.73 -1.50
N MET A 175 -21.09 10.41 -1.54
CA MET A 175 -21.92 9.64 -0.63
C MET A 175 -21.11 9.22 0.59
N PRO A 176 -21.54 9.54 1.81
CA PRO A 176 -20.85 9.05 3.01
C PRO A 176 -21.01 7.52 3.08
N MET A 177 -19.89 6.83 3.15
CA MET A 177 -19.91 5.37 3.34
C MET A 177 -20.33 5.03 4.77
N SER A 178 -21.29 4.13 4.92
CA SER A 178 -21.61 3.55 6.22
C SER A 178 -20.52 2.56 6.63
N ARG A 179 -20.40 2.29 7.93
CA ARG A 179 -19.48 1.28 8.47
C ARG A 179 -19.67 -0.09 7.79
N TRP A 180 -20.92 -0.49 7.55
CA TRP A 180 -21.22 -1.73 6.83
C TRP A 180 -20.69 -1.71 5.39
N ALA A 181 -20.88 -0.60 4.67
CA ALA A 181 -20.39 -0.48 3.30
C ALA A 181 -18.86 -0.51 3.22
N VAL A 182 -18.16 0.10 4.19
CA VAL A 182 -16.70 0.02 4.30
C VAL A 182 -16.25 -1.43 4.55
N LYS A 183 -16.88 -2.10 5.53
CA LYS A 183 -16.59 -3.52 5.82
C LYS A 183 -16.77 -4.40 4.59
N GLU A 184 -17.86 -4.22 3.85
CA GLU A 184 -18.13 -4.99 2.64
C GLU A 184 -17.14 -4.68 1.51
N ALA A 185 -16.78 -3.41 1.32
CA ALA A 185 -15.76 -3.03 0.34
C ALA A 185 -14.41 -3.66 0.65
N LEU A 186 -13.96 -3.58 1.91
CA LEU A 186 -12.70 -4.19 2.34
C LEU A 186 -12.69 -5.70 2.17
N ARG A 187 -13.82 -6.37 2.46
CA ARG A 187 -13.98 -7.82 2.20
C ARG A 187 -13.78 -8.16 0.73
N GLN A 188 -14.36 -7.37 -0.17
CA GLN A 188 -14.22 -7.58 -1.62
C GLN A 188 -12.81 -7.27 -2.14
N PHE A 189 -12.05 -6.45 -1.43
CA PHE A 189 -10.63 -6.18 -1.74
C PHE A 189 -9.66 -7.23 -1.18
N GLY A 190 -10.16 -8.29 -0.55
CA GLY A 190 -9.33 -9.38 -0.06
C GLY A 190 -8.86 -9.21 1.39
N LEU A 191 -9.76 -8.72 2.26
CA LEU A 191 -9.59 -8.76 3.72
C LEU A 191 -10.68 -9.61 4.38
N GLY A 192 -11.39 -10.40 3.58
CA GLY A 192 -12.50 -11.21 4.06
C GLY A 192 -12.06 -12.24 5.07
N ARG A 193 -10.99 -12.95 4.78
CA ARG A 193 -10.42 -13.96 5.66
C ARG A 193 -9.92 -13.37 6.98
N ALA A 194 -9.15 -12.31 6.93
CA ALA A 194 -8.68 -11.61 8.11
C ALA A 194 -9.83 -11.14 9.03
N MET A 195 -10.94 -10.67 8.42
CA MET A 195 -12.16 -10.33 9.18
C MET A 195 -12.82 -11.55 9.83
N ASP A 196 -12.89 -12.69 9.11
CA ASP A 196 -13.50 -13.91 9.62
C ASP A 196 -12.65 -14.58 10.69
N ALA A 197 -11.34 -14.44 10.61
CA ALA A 197 -10.36 -14.87 11.62
C ALA A 197 -10.28 -13.92 12.82
N GLY A 198 -10.76 -12.67 12.70
CA GLY A 198 -10.69 -11.64 13.74
C GLY A 198 -9.34 -10.93 13.84
N THR A 199 -8.44 -11.12 12.88
CA THR A 199 -7.16 -10.41 12.77
C THR A 199 -7.32 -9.02 12.16
N PHE A 200 -8.39 -8.80 11.38
CA PHE A 200 -8.92 -7.49 11.02
C PHE A 200 -10.26 -7.29 11.72
N ASP A 201 -10.21 -6.83 12.93
CA ASP A 201 -11.34 -6.80 13.88
C ASP A 201 -12.19 -5.51 13.79
N ASP A 202 -13.10 -5.35 14.72
CA ASP A 202 -14.02 -4.21 14.79
C ASP A 202 -13.30 -2.87 15.00
N GLU A 203 -12.18 -2.82 15.74
CA GLU A 203 -11.40 -1.59 15.92
C GLU A 203 -10.72 -1.15 14.61
N MET A 204 -10.19 -2.10 13.84
CA MET A 204 -9.63 -1.83 12.51
C MET A 204 -10.71 -1.38 11.51
N ILE A 205 -11.92 -1.98 11.58
CA ILE A 205 -13.06 -1.56 10.75
C ILE A 205 -13.49 -0.14 11.12
N ASP A 206 -13.53 0.20 12.41
CA ASP A 206 -13.89 1.53 12.90
C ASP A 206 -12.87 2.58 12.47
N TRP A 207 -11.58 2.27 12.55
CA TRP A 207 -10.52 3.12 12.02
C TRP A 207 -10.66 3.32 10.49
N ALA A 208 -10.82 2.25 9.72
CA ALA A 208 -10.98 2.35 8.27
C ALA A 208 -12.23 3.17 7.89
N HIS A 209 -13.34 3.01 8.63
CA HIS A 209 -14.53 3.83 8.45
C HIS A 209 -14.25 5.30 8.76
N ALA A 210 -13.54 5.60 9.85
CA ALA A 210 -13.17 6.97 10.20
C ALA A 210 -12.25 7.59 9.14
N LEU A 211 -11.27 6.84 8.62
CA LEU A 211 -10.40 7.26 7.52
C LEU A 211 -11.20 7.67 6.28
N MET A 212 -12.10 6.80 5.83
CA MET A 212 -12.90 7.07 4.62
C MET A 212 -13.93 8.18 4.80
N ARG A 213 -14.36 8.44 6.05
CA ARG A 213 -15.39 9.44 6.36
C ARG A 213 -14.83 10.80 6.70
N HIS A 214 -13.70 10.87 7.38
CA HIS A 214 -13.17 12.08 8.00
C HIS A 214 -11.84 12.55 7.39
N THR A 215 -11.39 11.91 6.29
CA THR A 215 -10.25 12.36 5.48
C THR A 215 -10.63 12.39 4.01
N ASP A 216 -9.77 12.99 3.18
CA ASP A 216 -9.95 12.99 1.73
C ASP A 216 -9.42 11.72 1.04
N THR A 217 -8.97 10.70 1.78
CA THR A 217 -8.32 9.49 1.26
C THR A 217 -9.10 8.80 0.15
N LEU A 218 -10.37 8.45 0.41
CA LEU A 218 -11.21 7.78 -0.57
C LEU A 218 -11.43 8.67 -1.81
N ARG A 219 -11.73 9.95 -1.59
CA ARG A 219 -11.96 10.92 -2.66
C ARG A 219 -10.71 11.10 -3.52
N ASN A 220 -9.55 11.29 -2.88
CA ASN A 220 -8.29 11.46 -3.56
C ASN A 220 -7.96 10.25 -4.45
N ASP A 221 -7.97 9.05 -3.89
CA ASP A 221 -7.60 7.84 -4.63
C ASP A 221 -8.61 7.51 -5.73
N VAL A 222 -9.92 7.65 -5.49
CA VAL A 222 -10.94 7.44 -6.53
C VAL A 222 -10.78 8.41 -7.70
N LEU A 223 -10.48 9.70 -7.42
CA LEU A 223 -10.32 10.72 -8.46
C LEU A 223 -8.93 10.72 -9.09
N SER A 224 -7.89 10.28 -8.36
CA SER A 224 -6.49 10.20 -8.84
C SER A 224 -6.10 8.83 -9.39
N SER A 225 -7.04 7.90 -9.48
CA SER A 225 -6.83 6.59 -10.12
C SER A 225 -7.69 6.48 -11.39
N PRO A 226 -7.47 7.35 -12.40
CA PRO A 226 -8.20 7.26 -13.65
C PRO A 226 -7.83 5.96 -14.35
N ASP A 227 -8.85 5.25 -14.80
CA ASP A 227 -8.69 4.10 -15.69
C ASP A 227 -7.79 2.95 -15.20
N VAL A 228 -7.54 2.82 -13.88
CA VAL A 228 -6.86 1.64 -13.33
C VAL A 228 -7.67 0.38 -13.64
N ILE A 229 -8.99 0.50 -13.51
CA ILE A 229 -9.97 -0.51 -13.94
C ILE A 229 -10.86 0.10 -15.00
N THR A 230 -11.06 -0.63 -16.09
CA THR A 230 -12.00 -0.26 -17.15
C THR A 230 -13.27 -1.11 -17.06
N PRO A 231 -14.45 -0.56 -17.40
CA PRO A 231 -15.72 -1.28 -17.26
C PRO A 231 -15.78 -2.58 -18.08
N ILE A 232 -15.16 -2.58 -19.26
CA ILE A 232 -15.26 -3.69 -20.23
C ILE A 232 -14.10 -4.68 -20.07
N ARG A 233 -12.86 -4.16 -20.04
CA ARG A 233 -11.65 -4.99 -20.08
C ARG A 233 -11.13 -5.37 -18.70
N GLY A 234 -11.68 -4.80 -17.61
CA GLY A 234 -11.14 -4.97 -16.27
C GLY A 234 -9.86 -4.18 -16.08
N GLN A 235 -8.76 -4.82 -15.74
CA GLN A 235 -7.47 -4.13 -15.56
C GLN A 235 -7.03 -3.40 -16.82
N ASN A 236 -6.53 -2.17 -16.65
CA ASN A 236 -5.95 -1.40 -17.74
C ASN A 236 -4.52 -1.88 -18.06
N THR A 237 -4.34 -2.48 -19.22
CA THR A 237 -3.05 -3.03 -19.65
C THR A 237 -1.95 -1.98 -19.84
N GLU A 238 -2.28 -0.70 -19.97
CA GLU A 238 -1.29 0.38 -20.04
C GLU A 238 -0.57 0.64 -18.70
N LEU A 239 -1.10 0.12 -17.60
CA LEU A 239 -0.45 0.18 -16.29
C LEU A 239 0.49 -1.00 -16.03
N LEU A 240 0.46 -2.05 -16.85
CA LEU A 240 1.35 -3.19 -16.67
C LEU A 240 2.82 -2.75 -16.64
N LEU A 241 3.55 -3.27 -15.67
CA LEU A 241 5.00 -3.09 -15.56
C LEU A 241 5.65 -3.90 -16.68
N THR A 242 6.39 -3.21 -17.53
CA THR A 242 7.05 -3.83 -18.69
C THR A 242 8.34 -4.53 -18.26
N ASP A 243 8.78 -5.54 -19.03
CA ASP A 243 10.06 -6.21 -18.77
C ASP A 243 11.24 -5.22 -18.80
N ALA A 244 11.18 -4.20 -19.66
CA ALA A 244 12.17 -3.14 -19.72
C ALA A 244 12.21 -2.25 -18.46
N LEU A 245 11.11 -2.16 -17.70
CA LEU A 245 11.09 -1.48 -16.41
C LEU A 245 11.60 -2.44 -15.34
N LEU A 246 11.06 -3.67 -15.30
CA LEU A 246 11.39 -4.66 -14.29
C LEU A 246 12.87 -5.05 -14.31
N SER A 247 13.51 -5.08 -15.50
CA SER A 247 14.94 -5.38 -15.63
C SER A 247 15.88 -4.35 -15.01
N LYS A 248 15.37 -3.17 -14.62
CA LYS A 248 16.14 -2.14 -13.90
C LYS A 248 16.16 -2.38 -12.39
N LEU A 249 15.31 -3.25 -11.89
CA LEU A 249 15.25 -3.59 -10.46
C LEU A 249 16.26 -4.71 -10.17
N GLU A 250 17.55 -4.33 -10.11
CA GLU A 250 18.65 -5.28 -9.88
C GLU A 250 18.87 -5.63 -8.41
N MET A 251 18.25 -4.86 -7.49
CA MET A 251 18.26 -5.16 -6.07
C MET A 251 17.42 -6.40 -5.76
N PRO A 252 17.68 -7.12 -4.64
CA PRO A 252 16.83 -8.23 -4.21
C PRO A 252 15.38 -7.78 -3.98
N VAL A 253 14.42 -8.59 -4.44
CA VAL A 253 12.98 -8.38 -4.25
C VAL A 253 12.37 -9.62 -3.60
N LEU A 254 11.75 -9.46 -2.44
CA LEU A 254 10.96 -10.50 -1.78
C LEU A 254 9.48 -10.26 -2.05
N PHE A 255 8.81 -11.26 -2.60
CA PHE A 255 7.35 -11.31 -2.67
C PHE A 255 6.80 -12.20 -1.56
N LEU A 256 5.96 -11.63 -0.70
CA LEU A 256 5.13 -12.34 0.26
C LEU A 256 3.69 -12.31 -0.27
N TRP A 257 3.29 -13.33 -1.00
CA TRP A 257 2.08 -13.27 -1.82
C TRP A 257 0.98 -14.19 -1.32
N GLY A 258 -0.19 -13.63 -1.04
CA GLY A 258 -1.35 -14.43 -0.66
C GLY A 258 -1.82 -15.34 -1.80
N ALA A 259 -1.95 -16.65 -1.52
CA ALA A 259 -2.35 -17.63 -2.52
C ALA A 259 -3.74 -17.35 -3.11
N ASP A 260 -4.63 -16.82 -2.27
CA ASP A 260 -6.04 -16.57 -2.57
C ASP A 260 -6.34 -15.07 -2.81
N ASP A 261 -5.32 -14.25 -3.13
CA ASP A 261 -5.51 -12.83 -3.43
C ASP A 261 -6.52 -12.66 -4.58
N PRO A 262 -7.68 -12.00 -4.34
CA PRO A 262 -8.72 -11.85 -5.36
C PRO A 262 -8.31 -10.99 -6.55
N ASN A 263 -7.24 -10.20 -6.42
CA ASN A 263 -6.71 -9.34 -7.49
C ASN A 263 -5.75 -10.12 -8.41
N GLY A 264 -5.14 -11.17 -7.90
CA GLY A 264 -4.24 -12.06 -8.62
C GLY A 264 -3.51 -12.97 -7.64
N GLY A 265 -3.95 -14.23 -7.53
CA GLY A 265 -3.42 -15.21 -6.58
C GLY A 265 -2.13 -15.89 -7.04
N GLU A 266 -1.87 -17.09 -6.51
CA GLU A 266 -0.61 -17.84 -6.71
C GLU A 266 -0.18 -17.97 -8.17
N ALA A 267 -1.10 -18.21 -9.10
CA ALA A 267 -0.77 -18.36 -10.52
C ALA A 267 -0.17 -17.07 -11.10
N VAL A 268 -0.70 -15.91 -10.71
CA VAL A 268 -0.18 -14.59 -11.11
C VAL A 268 1.19 -14.37 -10.48
N ALA A 269 1.35 -14.65 -9.19
CA ALA A 269 2.63 -14.54 -8.47
C ALA A 269 3.75 -15.31 -9.16
N ARG A 270 3.50 -16.61 -9.45
CA ARG A 270 4.45 -17.51 -10.12
C ARG A 270 4.80 -17.08 -11.55
N ALA A 271 3.91 -16.39 -12.23
CA ALA A 271 4.16 -15.85 -13.55
C ALA A 271 4.88 -14.48 -13.51
N PHE A 272 4.65 -13.68 -12.46
CA PHE A 272 5.17 -12.33 -12.36
C PHE A 272 6.57 -12.25 -11.75
N ALA A 273 6.81 -12.90 -10.62
CA ALA A 273 8.07 -12.80 -9.89
C ALA A 273 9.32 -13.15 -10.75
N PRO A 274 9.30 -14.19 -11.61
CA PRO A 274 10.46 -14.54 -12.46
C PRO A 274 10.81 -13.49 -13.54
N ARG A 275 10.00 -12.44 -13.71
CA ARG A 275 10.30 -11.34 -14.63
C ARG A 275 11.31 -10.33 -14.06
N LEU A 276 11.64 -10.42 -12.79
CA LEU A 276 12.64 -9.60 -12.13
C LEU A 276 13.99 -10.32 -12.11
N PRO A 277 15.12 -9.59 -12.15
CA PRO A 277 16.46 -10.16 -12.15
C PRO A 277 16.80 -10.97 -10.90
N ASP A 278 16.40 -10.49 -9.72
CA ASP A 278 16.68 -11.10 -8.41
C ASP A 278 15.40 -11.06 -7.56
N ALA A 279 14.57 -12.08 -7.69
CA ALA A 279 13.30 -12.17 -6.98
C ALA A 279 13.15 -13.50 -6.23
N GLU A 280 12.80 -13.39 -4.97
CA GLU A 280 12.33 -14.50 -4.14
C GLU A 280 10.81 -14.42 -4.01
N LEU A 281 10.12 -15.55 -4.18
CA LEU A 281 8.67 -15.66 -4.02
C LEU A 281 8.32 -16.64 -2.90
N VAL A 282 7.66 -16.13 -1.88
CA VAL A 282 7.00 -16.91 -0.84
C VAL A 282 5.49 -16.78 -1.03
N VAL A 283 4.85 -17.88 -1.42
CA VAL A 283 3.38 -17.95 -1.49
C VAL A 283 2.86 -18.35 -0.12
N ILE A 284 2.00 -17.52 0.47
CA ILE A 284 1.40 -17.74 1.78
C ILE A 284 0.05 -18.44 1.55
N PRO A 285 -0.07 -19.72 1.97
CA PRO A 285 -1.29 -20.49 1.77
C PRO A 285 -2.48 -19.83 2.47
N GLU A 286 -3.64 -19.90 1.84
CA GLU A 286 -4.89 -19.40 2.40
C GLU A 286 -4.89 -17.90 2.75
N ALA A 287 -3.86 -17.12 2.41
CA ALA A 287 -3.83 -15.67 2.59
C ALA A 287 -4.43 -14.95 1.38
N GLU A 288 -5.10 -13.84 1.66
CA GLU A 288 -5.69 -12.95 0.67
C GLU A 288 -4.76 -11.75 0.36
N HIS A 289 -5.34 -10.57 0.12
CA HIS A 289 -4.61 -9.36 -0.37
C HIS A 289 -3.70 -8.69 0.67
N ALA A 290 -3.92 -8.92 1.95
CA ALA A 290 -3.10 -8.41 3.04
C ALA A 290 -2.50 -9.56 3.86
N PRO A 291 -1.49 -10.28 3.32
CA PRO A 291 -1.00 -11.52 3.90
C PRO A 291 -0.47 -11.36 5.33
N TRP A 292 0.01 -10.18 5.71
CA TRP A 292 0.42 -9.90 7.11
C TRP A 292 -0.75 -9.85 8.10
N LEU A 293 -1.99 -9.80 7.63
CA LEU A 293 -3.20 -9.94 8.47
C LEU A 293 -3.66 -11.40 8.56
N ASP A 294 -3.33 -12.22 7.57
CA ASP A 294 -3.72 -13.63 7.52
C ASP A 294 -2.66 -14.54 8.18
N ASP A 295 -1.37 -14.22 7.99
CA ASP A 295 -0.22 -14.94 8.58
C ASP A 295 0.89 -13.93 8.94
N LEU A 296 0.72 -13.28 10.10
CA LEU A 296 1.65 -12.27 10.58
C LEU A 296 3.03 -12.84 10.85
N ASP A 297 3.09 -14.03 11.46
CA ASP A 297 4.36 -14.65 11.89
C ASP A 297 5.26 -14.93 10.68
N THR A 298 4.72 -15.56 9.64
CA THR A 298 5.46 -15.80 8.39
C THR A 298 5.89 -14.49 7.73
N CYS A 299 5.01 -13.48 7.68
CA CYS A 299 5.35 -12.20 7.07
C CYS A 299 6.46 -11.47 7.85
N VAL A 300 6.40 -11.47 9.17
CA VAL A 300 7.43 -10.86 10.04
C VAL A 300 8.76 -11.59 9.92
N GLU A 301 8.76 -12.92 10.06
CA GLU A 301 9.97 -13.75 9.99
C GLU A 301 10.68 -13.55 8.64
N ARG A 302 9.96 -13.71 7.53
CA ARG A 302 10.54 -13.58 6.19
C ARG A 302 11.03 -12.17 5.90
N THR A 303 10.28 -11.16 6.32
CA THR A 303 10.69 -9.75 6.17
C THR A 303 11.97 -9.47 6.96
N ARG A 304 12.05 -9.91 8.24
CA ARG A 304 13.25 -9.72 9.07
C ARG A 304 14.47 -10.42 8.48
N GLN A 305 14.36 -11.70 8.12
CA GLN A 305 15.42 -12.47 7.49
C GLN A 305 15.93 -11.77 6.22
N PHE A 306 15.02 -11.31 5.38
CA PHE A 306 15.36 -10.63 4.14
C PHE A 306 16.03 -9.27 4.37
N LEU A 307 15.58 -8.47 5.34
CA LEU A 307 16.11 -7.14 5.62
C LEU A 307 17.42 -7.17 6.42
N LEU A 308 17.55 -8.08 7.40
CA LEU A 308 18.64 -8.08 8.38
C LEU A 308 19.69 -9.18 8.13
N GLY A 309 19.36 -10.18 7.29
CA GLY A 309 20.17 -11.38 7.06
C GLY A 309 19.83 -12.54 7.99
N GLU A 310 20.37 -13.73 7.71
CA GLU A 310 20.05 -14.97 8.45
C GLU A 310 20.55 -14.99 9.91
N ASP A 311 21.45 -14.08 10.30
CA ASP A 311 22.04 -14.02 11.64
C ASP A 311 21.21 -13.17 12.64
N ALA A 312 19.99 -12.78 12.31
CA ALA A 312 19.15 -11.93 13.16
C ALA A 312 18.43 -12.69 14.30
N ASP A 313 18.79 -13.94 14.56
CA ASP A 313 18.34 -14.71 15.73
C ASP A 313 19.29 -14.47 16.93
N VAL A 314 18.97 -13.46 17.75
CA VAL A 314 19.43 -13.38 19.15
C VAL A 314 18.31 -12.82 20.03
#